data_63dd2e65ceba426185f929e3dd79fbe2
#
_entry.id   63dd2e65ceba426185f929e3dd79fbe2
#
_cell.length_a   1.000
_cell.length_b   1.000
_cell.length_c   1.000
_cell.angle_alpha   90.00
_cell.angle_beta   90.00
_cell.angle_gamma   90.00
#
_symmetry.space_group_name_H-M   'P 1'
#
loop_
_entity.id
_entity.type
_entity.pdbx_description
1 polymer ?
#
loop_
_entity_poly.entity_id
_entity_poly.type
_entity_poly.pdbx_seq_one_letter_code
_entity_poly.pdbx_strand_id
1 'polypeptide(L)'
;MISRFVPYILCSLTLGFLSCNQGKNAQEELTIAVIPKGTTHMFWQSIHAGAVKAAQELDVNILWVGPEKEDDRQQQITLVDTQILAQVDGIVLAPLDDMALRRPVRTAVTNNIPVVIIDSGLKDSEDIYTSFVATDNREGGRIAARELARLIGGHGKVILLRYQEGSASTDNREQGFLEQIQEFEGITVVSDEQYAGATKAQAQQASENLILRFKASNGMLAVDGVFCPNESSTYGMLQALRRNHLAGKLKFVGFDAAESMIEGLRQDEIHGLVVQNPFRMGYLGVKTMVQHLRGEPVEKRIDTGVTFVGKEDLSRPEIRNLIDPNLEKWLAR
;
A
#
# COMPACT_ATOMS: atom_id res chain seq x y z
N MET A 1 4.21 -105.16 -16.32
CA MET A 1 4.00 -103.81 -16.87
C MET A 1 3.96 -102.88 -15.65
N ILE A 2 5.08 -102.17 -15.46
CA ILE A 2 5.23 -101.36 -14.21
C ILE A 2 5.32 -99.95 -14.73
N SER A 3 4.30 -99.10 -14.42
CA SER A 3 4.25 -97.69 -14.75
C SER A 3 4.89 -96.94 -13.62
N ARG A 4 5.94 -96.19 -13.95
CA ARG A 4 6.64 -95.25 -13.04
C ARG A 4 5.97 -93.87 -13.06
N PHE A 5 5.41 -93.44 -11.87
CA PHE A 5 5.00 -92.09 -11.64
C PHE A 5 6.21 -91.20 -11.21
N VAL A 6 6.40 -90.06 -11.89
CA VAL A 6 7.37 -89.04 -11.52
C VAL A 6 6.57 -87.85 -10.94
N PRO A 7 6.82 -87.39 -9.71
CA PRO A 7 6.17 -86.16 -9.25
C PRO A 7 6.92 -84.91 -9.73
N TYR A 8 6.19 -84.01 -10.35
CA TYR A 8 6.67 -82.64 -10.63
C TYR A 8 6.56 -81.81 -9.37
N ILE A 9 7.70 -81.34 -8.87
CA ILE A 9 7.78 -80.35 -7.82
C ILE A 9 7.62 -78.96 -8.46
N LEU A 10 6.51 -78.30 -8.15
CA LEU A 10 6.22 -76.93 -8.58
C LEU A 10 6.87 -75.96 -7.59
N CYS A 11 7.99 -75.36 -7.98
CA CYS A 11 8.67 -74.37 -7.21
C CYS A 11 8.00 -72.98 -7.46
N SER A 12 7.13 -72.51 -6.56
CA SER A 12 6.50 -71.20 -6.64
C SER A 12 7.48 -70.12 -6.14
N LEU A 13 8.07 -69.35 -7.09
CA LEU A 13 8.83 -68.14 -6.81
C LEU A 13 7.86 -67.03 -6.46
N THR A 14 7.73 -66.66 -5.20
CA THR A 14 7.06 -65.46 -4.72
C THR A 14 8.02 -64.29 -4.92
N LEU A 15 7.85 -63.50 -6.00
CA LEU A 15 8.47 -62.20 -6.15
C LEU A 15 7.81 -61.24 -5.16
N GLY A 16 8.48 -60.94 -4.06
CA GLY A 16 8.10 -59.84 -3.17
C GLY A 16 8.33 -58.48 -3.88
N PHE A 17 7.24 -57.83 -4.28
CA PHE A 17 7.31 -56.43 -4.67
C PHE A 17 7.54 -55.58 -3.41
N LEU A 18 8.80 -55.23 -3.15
CA LEU A 18 9.14 -54.10 -2.27
C LEU A 18 8.71 -52.81 -2.99
N SER A 19 7.48 -52.37 -2.74
CA SER A 19 7.00 -51.06 -3.05
C SER A 19 7.75 -50.08 -2.14
N CYS A 20 8.84 -49.49 -2.63
CA CYS A 20 9.42 -48.30 -2.04
C CYS A 20 8.40 -47.15 -2.19
N ASN A 21 7.55 -46.99 -1.21
CA ASN A 21 6.73 -45.80 -1.07
C ASN A 21 7.63 -44.65 -0.61
N GLN A 22 8.40 -44.05 -1.53
CA GLN A 22 9.01 -42.75 -1.33
C GLN A 22 7.92 -41.69 -1.56
N GLY A 23 6.99 -41.62 -0.64
CA GLY A 23 6.13 -40.46 -0.48
C GLY A 23 6.97 -39.28 -0.01
N LYS A 24 7.68 -38.62 -0.93
CA LYS A 24 7.93 -37.19 -0.75
C LYS A 24 6.56 -36.53 -0.88
N ASN A 25 5.96 -36.22 0.25
CA ASN A 25 5.01 -35.11 0.31
C ASN A 25 5.79 -33.87 -0.12
N ALA A 26 5.86 -33.61 -1.41
CA ALA A 26 6.13 -32.27 -1.89
C ALA A 26 4.92 -31.48 -1.43
N GLN A 27 5.04 -30.80 -0.30
CA GLN A 27 4.09 -29.80 0.13
C GLN A 27 4.08 -28.81 -1.02
N GLU A 28 2.98 -28.72 -1.78
CA GLU A 28 2.88 -27.77 -2.88
C GLU A 28 3.20 -26.39 -2.29
N GLU A 29 4.17 -25.72 -2.89
CA GLU A 29 4.65 -24.42 -2.41
C GLU A 29 3.56 -23.40 -2.61
N LEU A 30 3.08 -22.79 -1.52
CA LEU A 30 1.99 -21.83 -1.56
C LEU A 30 2.34 -20.66 -2.49
N THR A 31 1.42 -20.29 -3.37
CA THR A 31 1.55 -19.17 -4.29
C THR A 31 0.55 -18.08 -3.94
N ILE A 32 1.05 -16.90 -3.58
CA ILE A 32 0.25 -15.75 -3.15
C ILE A 32 0.39 -14.62 -4.17
N ALA A 33 -0.72 -14.19 -4.74
CA ALA A 33 -0.73 -13.01 -5.60
C ALA A 33 -0.75 -11.74 -4.73
N VAL A 34 0.20 -10.83 -4.96
CA VAL A 34 0.27 -9.53 -4.28
C VAL A 34 -0.03 -8.45 -5.33
N ILE A 35 -1.18 -7.79 -5.17
CA ILE A 35 -1.74 -6.88 -6.18
C ILE A 35 -1.83 -5.45 -5.61
N PRO A 36 -0.86 -4.55 -5.91
CA PRO A 36 -0.88 -3.15 -5.50
C PRO A 36 -1.86 -2.31 -6.34
N LYS A 37 -2.09 -1.05 -5.94
CA LYS A 37 -2.82 -0.08 -6.78
C LYS A 37 -2.01 0.33 -8.02
N GLY A 38 -0.68 0.32 -7.90
CA GLY A 38 0.24 0.68 -8.97
C GLY A 38 1.64 0.15 -8.70
N THR A 39 2.55 0.26 -9.68
CA THR A 39 3.90 -0.30 -9.56
C THR A 39 5.02 0.75 -9.60
N THR A 40 4.69 2.01 -9.87
CA THR A 40 5.68 3.06 -10.16
C THR A 40 6.11 3.90 -8.97
N HIS A 41 5.30 4.00 -7.90
CA HIS A 41 5.63 4.80 -6.73
C HIS A 41 6.58 4.06 -5.78
N MET A 42 7.42 4.80 -5.07
CA MET A 42 8.35 4.26 -4.06
C MET A 42 7.59 3.53 -2.94
N PHE A 43 6.41 4.02 -2.59
CA PHE A 43 5.49 3.39 -1.66
C PHE A 43 5.22 1.90 -2.03
N TRP A 44 4.87 1.63 -3.29
CA TRP A 44 4.60 0.26 -3.75
C TRP A 44 5.85 -0.61 -3.82
N GLN A 45 7.00 -0.02 -4.16
CA GLN A 45 8.27 -0.75 -4.12
C GLN A 45 8.62 -1.19 -2.69
N SER A 46 8.31 -0.36 -1.70
CA SER A 46 8.51 -0.70 -0.28
C SER A 46 7.57 -1.84 0.17
N ILE A 47 6.31 -1.82 -0.27
CA ILE A 47 5.36 -2.95 -0.05
C ILE A 47 5.90 -4.23 -0.69
N HIS A 48 6.37 -4.15 -1.94
CA HIS A 48 6.96 -5.29 -2.65
C HIS A 48 8.14 -5.89 -1.88
N ALA A 49 9.08 -5.05 -1.44
CA ALA A 49 10.24 -5.49 -0.65
C ALA A 49 9.83 -6.19 0.66
N GLY A 50 8.82 -5.67 1.35
CA GLY A 50 8.24 -6.32 2.53
C GLY A 50 7.59 -7.67 2.23
N ALA A 51 6.85 -7.76 1.13
CA ALA A 51 6.23 -9.01 0.67
C ALA A 51 7.29 -10.06 0.30
N VAL A 52 8.35 -9.67 -0.42
CA VAL A 52 9.48 -10.55 -0.76
C VAL A 52 10.17 -11.08 0.50
N LYS A 53 10.40 -10.20 1.50
CA LYS A 53 10.97 -10.63 2.78
C LYS A 53 10.12 -11.69 3.46
N ALA A 54 8.80 -11.48 3.53
CA ALA A 54 7.88 -12.43 4.16
C ALA A 54 7.86 -13.76 3.39
N ALA A 55 7.84 -13.72 2.05
CA ALA A 55 7.87 -14.90 1.20
C ALA A 55 9.13 -15.75 1.44
N GLN A 56 10.31 -15.11 1.52
CA GLN A 56 11.57 -15.81 1.80
C GLN A 56 11.60 -16.44 3.20
N GLU A 57 11.08 -15.76 4.23
CA GLU A 57 11.05 -16.27 5.60
C GLU A 57 10.05 -17.41 5.81
N LEU A 58 8.99 -17.44 5.02
CA LEU A 58 7.88 -18.38 5.17
C LEU A 58 7.90 -19.52 4.14
N ASP A 59 8.89 -19.49 3.21
CA ASP A 59 9.06 -20.47 2.14
C ASP A 59 7.79 -20.60 1.28
N VAL A 60 7.39 -19.48 0.66
CA VAL A 60 6.24 -19.37 -0.22
C VAL A 60 6.58 -18.53 -1.45
N ASN A 61 5.88 -18.78 -2.56
CA ASN A 61 5.98 -17.97 -3.77
C ASN A 61 5.07 -16.74 -3.70
N ILE A 62 5.54 -15.60 -4.21
CA ILE A 62 4.70 -14.45 -4.46
C ILE A 62 4.68 -14.08 -5.95
N LEU A 63 3.51 -13.71 -6.44
CA LEU A 63 3.32 -13.11 -7.75
C LEU A 63 3.02 -11.62 -7.56
N TRP A 64 4.02 -10.77 -7.85
CA TRP A 64 3.85 -9.32 -7.80
C TRP A 64 3.31 -8.83 -9.13
N VAL A 65 2.03 -8.50 -9.18
CA VAL A 65 1.33 -8.05 -10.40
C VAL A 65 0.42 -6.87 -10.08
N GLY A 66 0.53 -5.79 -10.82
CA GLY A 66 -0.26 -4.58 -10.56
C GLY A 66 -0.38 -3.69 -11.80
N PRO A 67 -1.33 -2.76 -11.81
CA PRO A 67 -1.39 -1.74 -12.84
C PRO A 67 -0.12 -0.89 -12.87
N GLU A 68 0.25 -0.38 -14.02
CA GLU A 68 1.34 0.60 -14.09
C GLU A 68 0.96 1.91 -13.40
N LYS A 69 -0.31 2.32 -13.54
CA LYS A 69 -0.85 3.57 -12.99
C LYS A 69 -1.99 3.30 -12.03
N GLU A 70 -2.09 4.14 -11.00
CA GLU A 70 -3.12 4.03 -9.96
C GLU A 70 -4.51 4.53 -10.39
N ASP A 71 -4.77 4.79 -11.67
CA ASP A 71 -6.07 5.13 -12.24
C ASP A 71 -6.64 4.03 -13.15
N ASP A 72 -5.93 2.92 -13.35
CA ASP A 72 -6.39 1.82 -14.19
C ASP A 72 -7.18 0.77 -13.40
N ARG A 73 -8.41 1.15 -13.02
CA ARG A 73 -9.35 0.28 -12.29
C ARG A 73 -9.63 -1.01 -13.06
N GLN A 74 -9.81 -0.91 -14.40
CA GLN A 74 -10.14 -2.07 -15.21
C GLN A 74 -8.99 -3.07 -15.26
N GLN A 75 -7.76 -2.60 -15.36
CA GLN A 75 -6.60 -3.47 -15.31
C GLN A 75 -6.49 -4.19 -13.96
N GLN A 76 -6.72 -3.49 -12.83
CA GLN A 76 -6.67 -4.15 -11.52
C GLN A 76 -7.76 -5.22 -11.36
N ILE A 77 -8.99 -4.97 -11.83
CA ILE A 77 -10.06 -5.98 -11.85
C ILE A 77 -9.61 -7.20 -12.66
N THR A 78 -9.10 -6.98 -13.87
CA THR A 78 -8.62 -8.07 -14.76
C THR A 78 -7.49 -8.87 -14.11
N LEU A 79 -6.58 -8.22 -13.39
CA LEU A 79 -5.50 -8.89 -12.65
C LEU A 79 -6.04 -9.78 -11.54
N VAL A 80 -7.03 -9.31 -10.76
CA VAL A 80 -7.68 -10.14 -9.73
C VAL A 80 -8.37 -11.36 -10.37
N ASP A 81 -9.15 -11.15 -11.44
CA ASP A 81 -9.84 -12.24 -12.15
C ASP A 81 -8.84 -13.25 -12.73
N THR A 82 -7.69 -12.78 -13.24
CA THR A 82 -6.62 -13.65 -13.75
C THR A 82 -6.05 -14.55 -12.65
N GLN A 83 -5.82 -13.99 -11.44
CA GLN A 83 -5.31 -14.80 -10.32
C GLN A 83 -6.34 -15.81 -9.80
N ILE A 84 -7.64 -15.47 -9.88
CA ILE A 84 -8.72 -16.42 -9.57
C ILE A 84 -8.69 -17.58 -10.56
N LEU A 85 -8.57 -17.30 -11.86
CA LEU A 85 -8.47 -18.33 -12.90
C LEU A 85 -7.20 -19.19 -12.79
N ALA A 86 -6.10 -18.59 -12.36
CA ALA A 86 -4.84 -19.28 -12.08
C ALA A 86 -4.87 -20.14 -10.81
N GLN A 87 -5.95 -20.04 -10.01
CA GLN A 87 -6.13 -20.77 -8.76
C GLN A 87 -4.97 -20.60 -7.77
N VAL A 88 -4.51 -19.35 -7.59
CA VAL A 88 -3.53 -19.05 -6.54
C VAL A 88 -4.08 -19.37 -5.15
N ASP A 89 -3.23 -19.68 -4.18
CA ASP A 89 -3.65 -20.06 -2.83
C ASP A 89 -4.23 -18.90 -2.03
N GLY A 90 -3.83 -17.66 -2.34
CA GLY A 90 -4.34 -16.46 -1.69
C GLY A 90 -4.03 -15.18 -2.45
N ILE A 91 -4.78 -14.13 -2.17
CA ILE A 91 -4.60 -12.82 -2.78
C ILE A 91 -4.38 -11.78 -1.67
N VAL A 92 -3.28 -11.02 -1.76
CA VAL A 92 -3.01 -9.81 -0.97
C VAL A 92 -3.26 -8.62 -1.88
N LEU A 93 -4.31 -7.85 -1.62
CA LEU A 93 -4.83 -6.82 -2.52
C LEU A 93 -4.84 -5.44 -1.85
N ALA A 94 -4.27 -4.44 -2.51
CA ALA A 94 -4.53 -3.03 -2.22
C ALA A 94 -5.59 -2.50 -3.20
N PRO A 95 -6.87 -2.39 -2.83
CA PRO A 95 -7.90 -1.94 -3.76
C PRO A 95 -7.66 -0.50 -4.22
N LEU A 96 -7.59 -0.30 -5.53
CA LEU A 96 -7.47 1.01 -6.15
C LEU A 96 -8.76 1.84 -5.97
N ASP A 97 -9.90 1.15 -5.96
CA ASP A 97 -11.22 1.75 -5.81
C ASP A 97 -12.06 0.90 -4.84
N ASP A 98 -12.64 1.54 -3.84
CA ASP A 98 -13.33 0.90 -2.72
C ASP A 98 -14.64 0.20 -3.09
N MET A 99 -15.24 0.58 -4.22
CA MET A 99 -16.48 0.00 -4.76
C MET A 99 -16.20 -0.99 -5.88
N ALA A 100 -15.34 -0.63 -6.83
CA ALA A 100 -15.11 -1.43 -8.03
C ALA A 100 -14.50 -2.81 -7.72
N LEU A 101 -13.65 -2.90 -6.69
CA LEU A 101 -12.98 -4.15 -6.31
C LEU A 101 -13.82 -5.07 -5.40
N ARG A 102 -15.00 -4.63 -4.93
CA ARG A 102 -15.88 -5.46 -4.08
C ARG A 102 -16.31 -6.76 -4.77
N ARG A 103 -16.71 -6.67 -6.04
CA ARG A 103 -17.16 -7.84 -6.81
C ARG A 103 -16.02 -8.83 -7.08
N PRO A 104 -14.85 -8.42 -7.60
CA PRO A 104 -13.69 -9.30 -7.75
C PRO A 104 -13.29 -10.01 -6.45
N VAL A 105 -13.22 -9.29 -5.32
CA VAL A 105 -12.89 -9.88 -4.02
C VAL A 105 -13.94 -10.92 -3.59
N ARG A 106 -15.24 -10.61 -3.75
CA ARG A 106 -16.30 -11.59 -3.47
C ARG A 106 -16.18 -12.82 -4.36
N THR A 107 -15.84 -12.65 -5.63
CA THR A 107 -15.61 -13.76 -6.58
C THR A 107 -14.44 -14.64 -6.13
N ALA A 108 -13.31 -14.03 -5.71
CA ALA A 108 -12.17 -14.79 -5.18
C ALA A 108 -12.59 -15.68 -3.99
N VAL A 109 -13.24 -15.08 -2.99
CA VAL A 109 -13.68 -15.79 -1.77
C VAL A 109 -14.69 -16.89 -2.10
N THR A 110 -15.61 -16.66 -3.04
CA THR A 110 -16.57 -17.69 -3.48
C THR A 110 -15.89 -18.87 -4.19
N ASN A 111 -14.72 -18.64 -4.77
CA ASN A 111 -13.85 -19.67 -5.36
C ASN A 111 -12.86 -20.26 -4.35
N ASN A 112 -13.06 -20.07 -3.04
CA ASN A 112 -12.21 -20.53 -1.93
C ASN A 112 -10.79 -19.95 -1.96
N ILE A 113 -10.59 -18.79 -2.57
CA ILE A 113 -9.32 -18.06 -2.54
C ILE A 113 -9.45 -16.94 -1.50
N PRO A 114 -8.81 -17.05 -0.33
CA PRO A 114 -8.86 -16.04 0.70
C PRO A 114 -8.20 -14.73 0.23
N VAL A 115 -8.69 -13.60 0.75
CA VAL A 115 -8.17 -12.28 0.41
C VAL A 115 -7.76 -11.54 1.68
N VAL A 116 -6.53 -11.07 1.73
CA VAL A 116 -6.07 -10.08 2.71
C VAL A 116 -6.03 -8.72 2.02
N ILE A 117 -6.75 -7.76 2.56
CA ILE A 117 -6.74 -6.38 2.06
C ILE A 117 -5.61 -5.63 2.73
N ILE A 118 -4.86 -4.84 1.96
CA ILE A 118 -3.79 -3.96 2.46
C ILE A 118 -4.00 -2.51 2.01
N ASP A 119 -3.40 -1.54 2.70
CA ASP A 119 -3.39 -0.10 2.40
C ASP A 119 -4.77 0.57 2.39
N SER A 120 -5.68 0.13 1.56
CA SER A 120 -6.95 0.78 1.26
C SER A 120 -8.11 -0.19 1.44
N GLY A 121 -9.16 0.22 2.14
CA GLY A 121 -10.32 -0.61 2.43
C GLY A 121 -11.27 -0.79 1.25
N LEU A 122 -12.24 -1.68 1.43
CA LEU A 122 -13.41 -1.83 0.59
C LEU A 122 -14.64 -1.33 1.35
N LYS A 123 -15.47 -0.53 0.70
CA LYS A 123 -16.66 0.02 1.33
C LYS A 123 -17.67 -1.08 1.64
N ASP A 124 -18.22 -1.07 2.87
CA ASP A 124 -19.28 -1.98 3.33
C ASP A 124 -19.00 -3.46 2.99
N SER A 125 -17.79 -3.93 3.19
CA SER A 125 -17.33 -5.25 2.74
C SER A 125 -16.35 -5.92 3.70
N GLU A 126 -16.34 -5.52 4.96
CA GLU A 126 -15.41 -6.07 5.97
C GLU A 126 -15.63 -7.57 6.25
N ASP A 127 -16.81 -8.09 5.96
CA ASP A 127 -17.20 -9.48 6.14
C ASP A 127 -16.62 -10.44 5.09
N ILE A 128 -16.24 -9.92 3.91
CA ILE A 128 -15.85 -10.77 2.77
C ILE A 128 -14.36 -11.08 2.66
N TYR A 129 -13.49 -10.40 3.39
CA TYR A 129 -12.05 -10.65 3.35
C TYR A 129 -11.51 -11.14 4.70
N THR A 130 -10.36 -11.80 4.67
CA THR A 130 -9.75 -12.43 5.84
C THR A 130 -9.26 -11.41 6.87
N SER A 131 -8.48 -10.44 6.43
CA SER A 131 -7.87 -9.41 7.28
C SER A 131 -7.65 -8.11 6.51
N PHE A 132 -7.53 -7.00 7.25
CA PHE A 132 -7.17 -5.69 6.73
C PHE A 132 -5.89 -5.18 7.40
N VAL A 133 -4.81 -5.08 6.64
CA VAL A 133 -3.48 -4.65 7.12
C VAL A 133 -3.15 -3.28 6.54
N ALA A 134 -3.28 -2.23 7.31
CA ALA A 134 -3.14 -0.86 6.83
C ALA A 134 -2.76 0.11 7.95
N THR A 135 -2.37 1.31 7.56
CA THR A 135 -2.27 2.48 8.42
C THR A 135 -3.66 2.93 8.91
N ASP A 136 -3.76 3.48 10.11
CA ASP A 136 -4.92 4.29 10.47
C ASP A 136 -4.88 5.61 9.67
N ASN A 137 -5.51 5.55 8.49
CA ASN A 137 -5.50 6.66 7.54
C ASN A 137 -6.22 7.91 8.06
N ARG A 138 -7.27 7.72 8.88
CA ARG A 138 -8.01 8.85 9.46
C ARG A 138 -7.18 9.58 10.51
N GLU A 139 -6.48 8.82 11.35
CA GLU A 139 -5.52 9.41 12.30
C GLU A 139 -4.34 10.07 11.56
N GLY A 140 -3.85 9.49 10.47
CA GLY A 140 -2.84 10.13 9.63
C GLY A 140 -3.26 11.51 9.13
N GLY A 141 -4.52 11.67 8.72
CA GLY A 141 -5.10 12.97 8.36
C GLY A 141 -5.19 13.94 9.54
N ARG A 142 -5.61 13.46 10.71
CA ARG A 142 -5.66 14.28 11.93
C ARG A 142 -4.27 14.76 12.37
N ILE A 143 -3.26 13.89 12.29
CA ILE A 143 -1.86 14.26 12.53
C ILE A 143 -1.43 15.38 11.59
N ALA A 144 -1.70 15.25 10.28
CA ALA A 144 -1.38 16.30 9.30
C ALA A 144 -2.03 17.65 9.65
N ALA A 145 -3.29 17.65 10.08
CA ALA A 145 -4.01 18.86 10.46
C ALA A 145 -3.42 19.53 11.71
N ARG A 146 -3.18 18.77 12.78
CA ARG A 146 -2.56 19.28 14.01
C ARG A 146 -1.19 19.91 13.76
N GLU A 147 -0.37 19.21 12.95
CA GLU A 147 0.98 19.67 12.65
C GLU A 147 0.97 20.89 11.73
N LEU A 148 0.09 20.92 10.71
CA LEU A 148 -0.06 22.11 9.86
C LEU A 148 -0.53 23.31 10.67
N ALA A 149 -1.53 23.12 11.55
CA ALA A 149 -2.02 24.16 12.45
C ALA A 149 -0.90 24.70 13.36
N ARG A 150 -0.10 23.81 13.95
CA ARG A 150 1.07 24.18 14.75
C ARG A 150 2.10 25.00 13.94
N LEU A 151 2.39 24.57 12.72
CA LEU A 151 3.36 25.22 11.83
C LEU A 151 2.95 26.64 11.40
N ILE A 152 1.64 26.88 11.23
CA ILE A 152 1.11 28.23 10.89
C ILE A 152 0.70 29.05 12.12
N GLY A 153 0.94 28.55 13.34
CA GLY A 153 0.66 29.28 14.58
C GLY A 153 -0.83 29.33 14.95
N GLY A 154 -1.63 28.36 14.50
CA GLY A 154 -3.05 28.23 14.84
C GLY A 154 -4.00 29.18 14.10
N HIS A 155 -3.55 29.93 13.11
CA HIS A 155 -4.38 30.86 12.34
C HIS A 155 -3.88 30.99 10.89
N GLY A 156 -4.81 31.29 9.97
CA GLY A 156 -4.48 31.49 8.56
C GLY A 156 -5.38 30.71 7.60
N LYS A 157 -4.99 30.68 6.35
CA LYS A 157 -5.70 30.03 5.25
C LYS A 157 -4.94 28.81 4.79
N VAL A 158 -5.63 27.68 4.67
CA VAL A 158 -5.02 26.42 4.22
C VAL A 158 -5.75 25.82 3.03
N ILE A 159 -5.01 25.02 2.26
CA ILE A 159 -5.50 24.25 1.11
C ILE A 159 -5.35 22.77 1.45
N LEU A 160 -6.37 21.97 1.14
CA LEU A 160 -6.28 20.54 0.95
C LEU A 160 -6.30 20.23 -0.56
N LEU A 161 -5.22 19.66 -1.09
CA LEU A 161 -5.22 19.11 -2.45
C LEU A 161 -5.50 17.62 -2.37
N ARG A 162 -6.74 17.22 -2.70
CA ARG A 162 -7.17 15.81 -2.66
C ARG A 162 -6.44 14.95 -3.67
N TYR A 163 -6.51 13.62 -3.49
CA TYR A 163 -5.88 12.67 -4.41
C TYR A 163 -6.78 12.32 -5.59
N GLN A 164 -7.70 11.38 -5.45
CA GLN A 164 -8.70 10.95 -6.44
C GLN A 164 -9.87 10.26 -5.74
N GLU A 165 -11.04 10.30 -6.35
CA GLU A 165 -12.24 9.63 -5.84
C GLU A 165 -12.11 8.11 -5.81
N GLY A 166 -12.69 7.48 -4.78
CA GLY A 166 -12.76 6.03 -4.62
C GLY A 166 -11.53 5.39 -3.98
N SER A 167 -10.51 6.18 -3.65
CA SER A 167 -9.36 5.68 -2.88
C SER A 167 -9.62 5.80 -1.38
N ALA A 168 -10.14 4.75 -0.75
CA ALA A 168 -10.54 4.77 0.66
C ALA A 168 -9.44 5.23 1.63
N SER A 169 -8.16 4.90 1.35
CA SER A 169 -7.05 5.36 2.20
C SER A 169 -6.91 6.87 2.19
N THR A 170 -6.91 7.50 1.03
CA THR A 170 -6.77 8.96 0.91
C THR A 170 -8.04 9.70 1.29
N ASP A 171 -9.23 9.17 0.98
CA ASP A 171 -10.50 9.74 1.44
C ASP A 171 -10.54 9.82 2.99
N ASN A 172 -10.06 8.79 3.68
CA ASN A 172 -9.96 8.80 5.14
C ASN A 172 -8.93 9.83 5.66
N ARG A 173 -7.77 10.00 4.99
CA ARG A 173 -6.78 11.03 5.34
C ARG A 173 -7.37 12.42 5.17
N GLU A 174 -8.05 12.68 4.07
CA GLU A 174 -8.71 13.94 3.75
C GLU A 174 -9.81 14.26 4.76
N GLN A 175 -10.66 13.29 5.09
CA GLN A 175 -11.70 13.45 6.10
C GLN A 175 -11.10 13.70 7.49
N GLY A 176 -10.08 12.91 7.90
CA GLY A 176 -9.40 13.11 9.19
C GLY A 176 -8.75 14.50 9.30
N PHE A 177 -8.16 14.99 8.18
CA PHE A 177 -7.63 16.35 8.11
C PHE A 177 -8.71 17.40 8.28
N LEU A 178 -9.81 17.29 7.52
CA LEU A 178 -10.91 18.28 7.56
C LEU A 178 -11.60 18.31 8.93
N GLU A 179 -11.81 17.16 9.57
CA GLU A 179 -12.38 17.09 10.91
C GLU A 179 -11.48 17.79 11.94
N GLN A 180 -10.20 17.47 11.93
CA GLN A 180 -9.28 17.98 12.93
C GLN A 180 -8.95 19.46 12.72
N ILE A 181 -8.85 19.93 11.46
CA ILE A 181 -8.48 21.33 11.19
C ILE A 181 -9.60 22.30 11.62
N GLN A 182 -10.87 21.84 11.62
CA GLN A 182 -12.02 22.62 12.08
C GLN A 182 -11.98 22.94 13.59
N GLU A 183 -11.22 22.18 14.39
CA GLU A 183 -11.03 22.48 15.81
C GLU A 183 -10.18 23.73 16.05
N PHE A 184 -9.52 24.26 15.04
CA PHE A 184 -8.72 25.49 15.10
C PHE A 184 -9.50 26.67 14.53
N GLU A 185 -10.25 27.39 15.37
CA GLU A 185 -11.15 28.51 15.00
C GLU A 185 -10.43 29.61 14.15
N GLY A 186 -9.12 29.77 14.32
CA GLY A 186 -8.31 30.74 13.58
C GLY A 186 -7.93 30.30 12.17
N ILE A 187 -8.24 29.05 11.75
CA ILE A 187 -7.86 28.48 10.47
C ILE A 187 -9.06 28.37 9.53
N THR A 188 -8.89 28.79 8.29
CA THR A 188 -9.92 28.66 7.25
C THR A 188 -9.40 27.77 6.13
N VAL A 189 -10.11 26.69 5.79
CA VAL A 189 -9.87 25.90 4.58
C VAL A 189 -10.47 26.64 3.40
N VAL A 190 -9.64 27.14 2.51
CA VAL A 190 -10.06 27.97 1.35
C VAL A 190 -10.19 27.16 0.06
N SER A 191 -9.72 25.92 0.05
CA SER A 191 -9.90 24.96 -1.06
C SER A 191 -9.73 23.55 -0.53
N ASP A 192 -10.72 22.69 -0.80
CA ASP A 192 -10.74 21.26 -0.46
C ASP A 192 -11.48 20.40 -1.52
N GLU A 193 -11.77 21.00 -2.66
CA GLU A 193 -12.50 20.30 -3.75
C GLU A 193 -11.61 19.90 -4.94
N GLN A 194 -10.35 20.38 -4.98
CA GLN A 194 -9.45 20.11 -6.08
C GLN A 194 -8.79 18.74 -5.94
N TYR A 195 -8.96 17.89 -6.95
CA TYR A 195 -8.27 16.60 -7.04
C TYR A 195 -6.96 16.71 -7.81
N ALA A 196 -5.93 16.06 -7.31
CA ALA A 196 -4.59 15.99 -7.91
C ALA A 196 -4.51 15.03 -9.11
N GLY A 197 -5.32 13.96 -9.06
CA GLY A 197 -5.19 12.83 -9.97
C GLY A 197 -4.14 11.81 -9.49
N ALA A 198 -4.09 10.66 -10.15
CA ALA A 198 -3.32 9.50 -9.70
C ALA A 198 -1.81 9.59 -9.96
N THR A 199 -1.39 10.35 -10.96
CA THR A 199 0.01 10.39 -11.39
C THR A 199 0.73 11.65 -10.93
N LYS A 200 2.06 11.59 -10.78
CA LYS A 200 2.91 12.74 -10.46
C LYS A 200 2.72 13.91 -11.44
N ALA A 201 2.52 13.61 -12.73
CA ALA A 201 2.29 14.63 -13.75
C ALA A 201 0.93 15.32 -13.63
N GLN A 202 -0.14 14.53 -13.41
CA GLN A 202 -1.49 15.08 -13.16
C GLN A 202 -1.48 15.95 -11.90
N ALA A 203 -0.87 15.45 -10.82
CA ALA A 203 -0.77 16.16 -9.55
C ALA A 203 0.01 17.48 -9.69
N GLN A 204 1.10 17.51 -10.46
CA GLN A 204 1.82 18.73 -10.74
C GLN A 204 0.94 19.74 -11.50
N GLN A 205 0.25 19.31 -12.55
CA GLN A 205 -0.63 20.19 -13.32
C GLN A 205 -1.79 20.74 -12.47
N ALA A 206 -2.42 19.90 -11.65
CA ALA A 206 -3.48 20.34 -10.74
C ALA A 206 -2.95 21.35 -9.70
N SER A 207 -1.75 21.12 -9.19
CA SER A 207 -1.06 22.03 -8.26
C SER A 207 -0.72 23.38 -8.91
N GLU A 208 -0.26 23.38 -10.15
CA GLU A 208 0.02 24.63 -10.90
C GLU A 208 -1.27 25.46 -11.09
N ASN A 209 -2.39 24.80 -11.43
CA ASN A 209 -3.68 25.47 -11.55
C ASN A 209 -4.15 26.06 -10.21
N LEU A 210 -3.94 25.32 -9.12
CA LEU A 210 -4.29 25.77 -7.77
C LEU A 210 -3.44 26.96 -7.33
N ILE A 211 -2.12 26.93 -7.61
CA ILE A 211 -1.20 28.05 -7.36
C ILE A 211 -1.66 29.31 -8.12
N LEU A 212 -2.03 29.19 -9.38
CA LEU A 212 -2.52 30.33 -10.18
C LEU A 212 -3.79 30.94 -9.58
N ARG A 213 -4.71 30.12 -9.07
CA ARG A 213 -5.96 30.58 -8.45
C ARG A 213 -5.72 31.41 -7.17
N PHE A 214 -4.70 31.06 -6.39
CA PHE A 214 -4.41 31.72 -5.11
C PHE A 214 -3.21 32.68 -5.17
N LYS A 215 -2.64 32.95 -6.34
CA LYS A 215 -1.52 33.88 -6.51
C LYS A 215 -2.00 35.33 -6.38
N ALA A 216 -1.48 36.05 -5.40
CA ALA A 216 -1.77 37.45 -5.16
C ALA A 216 -0.99 38.34 -6.15
N SER A 217 -1.35 39.64 -6.26
CA SER A 217 -0.71 40.62 -7.15
C SER A 217 0.78 40.84 -6.84
N ASN A 218 1.23 40.58 -5.62
CA ASN A 218 2.62 40.64 -5.20
C ASN A 218 3.43 39.38 -5.57
N GLY A 219 2.81 38.41 -6.27
CA GLY A 219 3.44 37.14 -6.67
C GLY A 219 3.49 36.06 -5.61
N MET A 220 3.07 36.33 -4.37
CA MET A 220 2.98 35.35 -3.28
C MET A 220 1.65 34.61 -3.32
N LEU A 221 1.55 33.49 -2.64
CA LEU A 221 0.26 32.84 -2.43
C LEU A 221 -0.51 33.51 -1.29
N ALA A 222 -1.82 33.67 -1.48
CA ALA A 222 -2.74 34.20 -0.47
C ALA A 222 -3.22 33.08 0.49
N VAL A 223 -2.34 32.13 0.82
CA VAL A 223 -2.55 31.03 1.74
C VAL A 223 -1.31 30.77 2.57
N ASP A 224 -1.49 30.28 3.80
CA ASP A 224 -0.43 30.06 4.77
C ASP A 224 0.07 28.62 4.81
N GLY A 225 -0.79 27.66 4.38
CA GLY A 225 -0.43 26.26 4.39
C GLY A 225 -1.14 25.40 3.36
N VAL A 226 -0.54 24.24 3.06
CA VAL A 226 -1.10 23.23 2.18
C VAL A 226 -0.88 21.82 2.76
N PHE A 227 -1.88 20.94 2.59
CA PHE A 227 -1.78 19.51 2.86
C PHE A 227 -2.04 18.71 1.58
N CYS A 228 -1.21 17.68 1.36
CA CYS A 228 -1.34 16.70 0.27
C CYS A 228 -1.33 15.28 0.86
N PRO A 229 -2.33 14.41 0.56
CA PRO A 229 -2.59 13.19 1.33
C PRO A 229 -1.83 11.94 0.85
N ASN A 230 -0.94 12.01 -0.16
CA ASN A 230 -0.15 10.87 -0.64
C ASN A 230 1.11 11.27 -1.42
N GLU A 231 1.93 10.27 -1.83
CA GLU A 231 3.19 10.49 -2.54
C GLU A 231 3.03 11.34 -3.80
N SER A 232 2.08 11.01 -4.69
CA SER A 232 1.96 11.72 -5.99
C SER A 232 1.49 13.16 -5.83
N SER A 233 0.50 13.43 -4.96
CA SER A 233 0.02 14.77 -4.70
C SER A 233 1.06 15.64 -3.98
N THR A 234 1.79 15.06 -3.01
CA THR A 234 2.90 15.75 -2.33
C THR A 234 4.03 16.10 -3.31
N TYR A 235 4.44 15.13 -4.13
CA TYR A 235 5.45 15.37 -5.16
C TYR A 235 5.01 16.45 -6.16
N GLY A 236 3.78 16.35 -6.69
CA GLY A 236 3.26 17.29 -7.67
C GLY A 236 3.20 18.72 -7.14
N MET A 237 2.71 18.91 -5.91
CA MET A 237 2.69 20.21 -5.24
C MET A 237 4.10 20.77 -5.03
N LEU A 238 5.05 19.95 -4.57
CA LEU A 238 6.44 20.38 -4.40
C LEU A 238 7.04 20.88 -5.72
N GLN A 239 6.86 20.14 -6.84
CA GLN A 239 7.38 20.55 -8.14
C GLN A 239 6.71 21.84 -8.63
N ALA A 240 5.41 21.99 -8.45
CA ALA A 240 4.68 23.19 -8.81
C ALA A 240 5.15 24.42 -8.01
N LEU A 241 5.38 24.27 -6.70
CA LEU A 241 5.93 25.33 -5.86
C LEU A 241 7.35 25.71 -6.26
N ARG A 242 8.22 24.74 -6.56
CA ARG A 242 9.59 24.98 -7.05
C ARG A 242 9.59 25.77 -8.36
N ARG A 243 8.79 25.35 -9.34
CA ARG A 243 8.67 26.03 -10.64
C ARG A 243 8.20 27.48 -10.53
N ASN A 244 7.36 27.77 -9.56
CA ASN A 244 6.83 29.10 -9.32
C ASN A 244 7.66 29.92 -8.33
N HIS A 245 8.82 29.43 -7.87
CA HIS A 245 9.68 30.05 -6.85
C HIS A 245 8.97 30.33 -5.51
N LEU A 246 8.03 29.44 -5.14
CA LEU A 246 7.18 29.51 -3.95
C LEU A 246 7.52 28.43 -2.91
N ALA A 247 8.42 27.49 -3.23
CA ALA A 247 8.87 26.47 -2.29
C ALA A 247 9.47 27.13 -1.04
N GLY A 248 9.05 26.68 0.14
CA GLY A 248 9.42 27.27 1.44
C GLY A 248 8.72 28.57 1.80
N LYS A 249 7.85 29.14 0.93
CA LYS A 249 7.14 30.40 1.19
C LYS A 249 5.81 30.26 1.92
N LEU A 250 5.31 29.03 2.05
CA LEU A 250 4.12 28.65 2.82
C LEU A 250 4.43 27.35 3.58
N LYS A 251 3.64 27.01 4.60
CA LYS A 251 3.83 25.77 5.32
C LYS A 251 3.23 24.61 4.55
N PHE A 252 4.03 23.58 4.32
CA PHE A 252 3.64 22.42 3.53
C PHE A 252 3.80 21.13 4.36
N VAL A 253 2.70 20.43 4.57
CA VAL A 253 2.65 19.08 5.12
C VAL A 253 2.26 18.13 4.00
N GLY A 254 3.09 17.11 3.77
CA GLY A 254 2.85 16.05 2.80
C GLY A 254 2.59 14.71 3.46
N PHE A 255 2.41 13.69 2.62
CA PHE A 255 2.22 12.31 3.06
C PHE A 255 3.16 11.39 2.28
N ASP A 256 3.64 10.31 2.93
CA ASP A 256 4.67 9.40 2.45
C ASP A 256 6.10 10.00 2.41
N ALA A 257 7.09 9.21 1.99
CA ALA A 257 8.50 9.60 2.04
C ALA A 257 9.27 9.09 0.81
N ALA A 258 9.13 9.79 -0.32
CA ALA A 258 10.04 9.58 -1.45
C ALA A 258 11.28 10.48 -1.31
N GLU A 259 12.40 10.08 -1.92
CA GLU A 259 13.69 10.79 -1.80
C GLU A 259 13.60 12.30 -2.09
N SER A 260 12.89 12.67 -3.16
CA SER A 260 12.69 14.09 -3.53
C SER A 260 11.90 14.90 -2.48
N MET A 261 11.00 14.22 -1.71
CA MET A 261 10.24 14.86 -0.64
C MET A 261 11.09 14.98 0.62
N ILE A 262 11.92 13.98 0.92
CA ILE A 262 12.90 14.01 2.01
C ILE A 262 13.92 15.14 1.75
N GLU A 263 14.35 15.29 0.50
CA GLU A 263 15.22 16.41 0.14
C GLU A 263 14.51 17.77 0.29
N GLY A 264 13.23 17.86 -0.11
CA GLY A 264 12.40 19.03 0.13
C GLY A 264 12.26 19.36 1.64
N LEU A 265 12.18 18.34 2.49
CA LEU A 265 12.14 18.50 3.95
C LEU A 265 13.50 19.02 4.49
N ARG A 266 14.63 18.52 3.96
CA ARG A 266 15.98 19.03 4.32
C ARG A 266 16.18 20.49 3.93
N GLN A 267 15.58 20.92 2.81
CA GLN A 267 15.70 22.26 2.25
C GLN A 267 14.63 23.24 2.77
N ASP A 268 13.81 22.85 3.74
CA ASP A 268 12.67 23.61 4.28
C ASP A 268 11.62 24.03 3.21
N GLU A 269 11.52 23.25 2.12
CA GLU A 269 10.50 23.39 1.09
C GLU A 269 9.22 22.63 1.44
N ILE A 270 9.37 21.51 2.19
CA ILE A 270 8.34 20.78 2.91
C ILE A 270 8.64 20.96 4.40
N HIS A 271 7.61 21.09 5.24
CA HIS A 271 7.77 21.35 6.67
C HIS A 271 7.43 20.15 7.55
N GLY A 272 6.88 19.08 6.96
CA GLY A 272 6.63 17.82 7.60
C GLY A 272 6.01 16.81 6.65
N LEU A 273 6.27 15.54 6.92
CA LEU A 273 5.71 14.39 6.20
C LEU A 273 5.01 13.48 7.19
N VAL A 274 3.78 13.09 6.90
CA VAL A 274 3.11 12.01 7.61
C VAL A 274 3.47 10.70 6.91
N VAL A 275 4.20 9.83 7.59
CA VAL A 275 4.84 8.65 6.99
C VAL A 275 4.20 7.38 7.52
N GLN A 276 3.84 6.48 6.61
CA GLN A 276 3.38 5.13 6.86
C GLN A 276 4.57 4.15 6.94
N ASN A 277 4.25 2.88 7.21
CA ASN A 277 5.25 1.80 7.10
C ASN A 277 4.86 0.81 5.98
N PRO A 278 5.08 1.14 4.70
CA PRO A 278 4.70 0.29 3.58
C PRO A 278 5.48 -1.04 3.57
N PHE A 279 6.74 -1.06 3.98
CA PHE A 279 7.51 -2.29 4.09
C PHE A 279 6.85 -3.28 5.07
N ARG A 280 6.49 -2.80 6.27
CA ARG A 280 5.76 -3.60 7.27
C ARG A 280 4.39 -4.05 6.75
N MET A 281 3.71 -3.20 5.98
CA MET A 281 2.40 -3.50 5.40
C MET A 281 2.49 -4.67 4.42
N GLY A 282 3.44 -4.67 3.49
CA GLY A 282 3.69 -5.78 2.57
C GLY A 282 4.09 -7.06 3.29
N TYR A 283 4.99 -6.95 4.26
CA TYR A 283 5.43 -8.08 5.08
C TYR A 283 4.27 -8.72 5.85
N LEU A 284 3.49 -7.93 6.57
CA LEU A 284 2.36 -8.43 7.36
C LEU A 284 1.21 -8.91 6.47
N GLY A 285 0.98 -8.31 5.30
CA GLY A 285 -0.02 -8.77 4.35
C GLY A 285 0.22 -10.22 3.91
N VAL A 286 1.44 -10.53 3.49
CA VAL A 286 1.82 -11.90 3.09
C VAL A 286 1.86 -12.82 4.30
N LYS A 287 2.46 -12.40 5.42
CA LYS A 287 2.52 -13.21 6.65
C LYS A 287 1.13 -13.61 7.14
N THR A 288 0.19 -12.67 7.20
CA THR A 288 -1.20 -12.92 7.62
C THR A 288 -1.91 -13.90 6.67
N MET A 289 -1.67 -13.78 5.35
CA MET A 289 -2.19 -14.73 4.37
C MET A 289 -1.66 -16.15 4.63
N VAL A 290 -0.36 -16.30 4.81
CA VAL A 290 0.26 -17.61 5.08
C VAL A 290 -0.25 -18.23 6.39
N GLN A 291 -0.38 -17.42 7.45
CA GLN A 291 -0.95 -17.88 8.72
C GLN A 291 -2.38 -18.41 8.53
N HIS A 292 -3.22 -17.66 7.80
CA HIS A 292 -4.58 -18.09 7.48
C HIS A 292 -4.60 -19.41 6.70
N LEU A 293 -3.78 -19.54 5.66
CA LEU A 293 -3.70 -20.77 4.84
C LEU A 293 -3.20 -21.98 5.62
N ARG A 294 -2.40 -21.76 6.66
CA ARG A 294 -1.96 -22.82 7.61
C ARG A 294 -2.97 -23.12 8.72
N GLY A 295 -4.13 -22.47 8.71
CA GLY A 295 -5.18 -22.65 9.71
C GLY A 295 -4.91 -21.97 11.05
N GLU A 296 -3.97 -21.04 11.10
CA GLU A 296 -3.68 -20.23 12.28
C GLU A 296 -4.70 -19.08 12.41
N PRO A 297 -5.04 -18.65 13.64
CA PRO A 297 -5.91 -17.50 13.83
C PRO A 297 -5.21 -16.20 13.39
N VAL A 298 -5.96 -15.32 12.72
CA VAL A 298 -5.46 -14.03 12.28
C VAL A 298 -6.35 -12.89 12.78
N GLU A 299 -5.75 -11.75 13.06
CA GLU A 299 -6.48 -10.55 13.44
C GLU A 299 -7.26 -9.99 12.24
N LYS A 300 -8.49 -9.52 12.50
CA LYS A 300 -9.33 -8.92 11.45
C LYS A 300 -8.78 -7.59 10.94
N ARG A 301 -8.11 -6.82 11.82
CA ARG A 301 -7.47 -5.55 11.49
C ARG A 301 -6.09 -5.44 12.14
N ILE A 302 -5.09 -5.10 11.35
CA ILE A 302 -3.71 -4.90 11.80
C ILE A 302 -3.26 -3.51 11.41
N ASP A 303 -2.97 -2.67 12.40
CA ASP A 303 -2.42 -1.34 12.17
C ASP A 303 -0.91 -1.41 11.95
N THR A 304 -0.45 -0.80 10.87
CA THR A 304 0.98 -0.72 10.53
C THR A 304 1.68 0.50 11.11
N GLY A 305 0.93 1.42 11.71
CA GLY A 305 1.41 2.64 12.31
C GLY A 305 1.51 3.82 11.31
N VAL A 306 1.56 5.03 11.89
CA VAL A 306 1.76 6.30 11.19
C VAL A 306 2.56 7.25 12.07
N THR A 307 3.47 8.02 11.46
CA THR A 307 4.38 8.90 12.19
C THR A 307 4.55 10.22 11.45
N PHE A 308 4.47 11.34 12.16
CA PHE A 308 4.92 12.63 11.62
C PHE A 308 6.44 12.71 11.67
N VAL A 309 7.04 13.18 10.60
CA VAL A 309 8.48 13.34 10.43
C VAL A 309 8.78 14.78 10.06
N GLY A 310 9.41 15.50 10.96
CA GLY A 310 10.01 16.82 10.72
C GLY A 310 11.46 16.70 10.28
N LYS A 311 12.05 17.82 9.90
CA LYS A 311 13.46 17.87 9.47
C LYS A 311 14.44 17.38 10.56
N GLU A 312 14.16 17.70 11.81
CA GLU A 312 14.93 17.30 12.98
C GLU A 312 14.93 15.78 13.23
N ASP A 313 13.86 15.10 12.80
CA ASP A 313 13.69 13.67 12.99
C ASP A 313 14.53 12.82 12.01
N LEU A 314 14.99 13.39 10.90
CA LEU A 314 15.72 12.67 9.84
C LEU A 314 17.03 12.03 10.33
N SER A 315 17.57 12.49 11.45
CA SER A 315 18.77 11.91 12.07
C SER A 315 18.51 10.67 12.94
N ARG A 316 17.25 10.45 13.34
CA ARG A 316 16.86 9.35 14.24
C ARG A 316 16.91 8.00 13.53
N PRO A 317 17.53 6.96 14.11
CA PRO A 317 17.72 5.67 13.46
C PRO A 317 16.39 4.99 13.04
N GLU A 318 15.35 5.08 13.89
CA GLU A 318 14.04 4.52 13.62
C GLU A 318 13.35 5.20 12.43
N ILE A 319 13.54 6.53 12.25
CA ILE A 319 13.01 7.27 11.12
C ILE A 319 13.78 6.92 9.83
N ARG A 320 15.12 6.82 9.90
CA ARG A 320 15.91 6.38 8.73
C ARG A 320 15.46 5.01 8.22
N ASN A 321 15.28 4.04 9.14
CA ASN A 321 14.81 2.71 8.76
C ASN A 321 13.38 2.72 8.18
N LEU A 322 12.54 3.68 8.61
CA LEU A 322 11.18 3.84 8.11
C LEU A 322 11.15 4.42 6.70
N ILE A 323 11.95 5.47 6.42
CA ILE A 323 11.96 6.20 5.16
C ILE A 323 12.89 5.60 4.10
N ASP A 324 13.86 4.76 4.53
CA ASP A 324 14.80 4.05 3.65
C ASP A 324 15.01 2.61 4.15
N PRO A 325 14.07 1.69 3.85
CA PRO A 325 14.13 0.30 4.30
C PRO A 325 15.10 -0.57 3.50
N ASN A 326 16.09 -0.01 2.80
CA ASN A 326 17.07 -0.71 1.96
C ASN A 326 16.40 -1.65 0.93
N LEU A 327 15.67 -1.07 -0.02
CA LEU A 327 14.89 -1.81 -1.02
C LEU A 327 15.76 -2.69 -1.91
N GLU A 328 16.99 -2.27 -2.24
CA GLU A 328 17.91 -3.03 -3.08
C GLU A 328 18.21 -4.43 -2.53
N LYS A 329 18.28 -4.57 -1.21
CA LYS A 329 18.48 -5.86 -0.56
C LYS A 329 17.42 -6.90 -0.94
N TRP A 330 16.21 -6.46 -1.24
CA TRP A 330 15.04 -7.32 -1.45
C TRP A 330 14.62 -7.41 -2.91
N LEU A 331 14.83 -6.35 -3.71
CA LEU A 331 14.34 -6.24 -5.08
C LEU A 331 15.40 -6.43 -6.16
N ALA A 332 16.68 -6.44 -5.81
CA ALA A 332 17.80 -6.61 -6.75
C ALA A 332 18.03 -8.09 -7.13
N ARG A 333 17.02 -8.77 -7.66
CA ARG A 333 17.15 -10.13 -8.20
C ARG A 333 16.65 -10.23 -9.62
#